data_21113995ba017e538956dd0c3d59ad5a
#
_entry.id   21113995ba017e538956dd0c3d59ad5a
#
_cell.length_a   1.000
_cell.length_b   1.000
_cell.length_c   1.000
_cell.angle_alpha   90.00
_cell.angle_beta   90.00
_cell.angle_gamma   90.00
#
_symmetry.space_group_name_H-M   'P 1'
#
loop_
_entity.id
_entity.type
_entity.pdbx_description
1 polymer ?
#
loop_
_entity_poly.entity_id
_entity_poly.type
_entity_poly.pdbx_seq_one_letter_code
_entity_poly.pdbx_strand_id
1 'polypeptide(L)'
;DAAMNDLLRPALYKATHGVSNLKDKKENARNWNIVGPVCESSDFLAKNVSIEAEEGDYIAIKNAGAYGFVMASNYNSRPRACEVLIGGNASSLIRRRETFDDLLELERIDD
;
A
#
# COMPACT_ATOMS: atom_id res chain seq x y z
N ASP A 1 0.56 4.08 -6.13
CA ASP A 1 -0.81 3.54 -5.97
C ASP A 1 -1.18 3.37 -4.50
N ALA A 2 -0.31 2.79 -3.67
CA ALA A 2 -0.53 2.66 -2.24
C ALA A 2 -0.28 3.98 -1.51
N ALA A 3 -0.96 4.15 -0.36
CA ALA A 3 -0.86 5.33 0.49
C ALA A 3 -0.95 4.96 1.97
N MET A 4 -0.89 5.95 2.84
CA MET A 4 -1.04 5.74 4.28
C MET A 4 -2.37 5.07 4.67
N ASN A 5 -3.41 5.17 3.85
CA ASN A 5 -4.67 4.47 4.06
C ASN A 5 -4.56 2.95 3.86
N ASP A 6 -3.58 2.47 3.09
CA ASP A 6 -3.31 1.05 2.89
C ASP A 6 -2.32 0.51 3.92
N LEU A 7 -1.31 1.29 4.30
CA LEU A 7 -0.30 0.94 5.30
C LEU A 7 -0.04 2.13 6.23
N LEU A 8 -0.76 2.16 7.36
CA LEU A 8 -0.74 3.29 8.30
C LEU A 8 0.51 3.31 9.20
N ARG A 9 1.15 2.18 9.46
CA ARG A 9 2.20 2.03 10.47
C ARG A 9 3.40 2.97 10.30
N PRO A 10 3.92 3.26 9.09
CA PRO A 10 4.98 4.25 8.93
C PRO A 10 4.58 5.65 9.40
N ALA A 11 3.38 6.11 9.06
CA ALA A 11 2.88 7.41 9.45
C ALA A 11 2.60 7.49 10.97
N LEU A 12 1.93 6.48 11.52
CA LEU A 12 1.44 6.48 12.90
C LEU A 12 2.54 6.16 13.93
N TYR A 13 3.37 5.16 13.64
CA TYR A 13 4.35 4.63 14.60
C TYR A 13 5.80 4.88 14.19
N LYS A 14 6.03 5.54 13.04
CA LYS A 14 7.37 5.64 12.42
C LYS A 14 7.99 4.26 12.16
N ALA A 15 7.13 3.25 11.91
CA ALA A 15 7.58 1.90 11.62
C ALA A 15 8.36 1.87 10.30
N THR A 16 9.40 1.06 10.26
CA THR A 16 10.19 0.84 9.04
C THR A 16 9.85 -0.51 8.43
N HIS A 17 9.64 -0.52 7.11
CA HIS A 17 9.40 -1.71 6.32
C HIS A 17 10.51 -1.85 5.27
N GLY A 18 10.94 -3.08 5.01
CA GLY A 18 11.85 -3.34 3.89
C GLY A 18 11.16 -3.02 2.56
N VAL A 19 11.89 -2.42 1.64
CA VAL A 19 11.40 -2.06 0.31
C VAL A 19 12.30 -2.71 -0.74
N SER A 20 11.71 -3.24 -1.80
CA SER A 20 12.46 -3.79 -2.93
C SER A 20 11.73 -3.54 -4.25
N ASN A 21 12.51 -3.34 -5.32
CA ASN A 21 11.99 -3.45 -6.68
C ASN A 21 11.78 -4.93 -7.03
N LEU A 22 10.67 -5.28 -7.68
CA LEU A 22 10.41 -6.66 -8.10
C LEU A 22 11.27 -7.13 -9.28
N LYS A 23 11.91 -6.21 -9.99
CA LYS A 23 12.83 -6.53 -11.10
C LYS A 23 14.26 -6.86 -10.65
N ASP A 24 14.54 -6.90 -9.35
CA ASP A 24 15.86 -7.18 -8.75
C ASP A 24 17.02 -6.38 -9.37
N LYS A 25 16.76 -5.16 -9.77
CA LYS A 25 17.76 -4.22 -10.26
C LYS A 25 18.56 -3.64 -9.09
N LYS A 26 19.89 -3.50 -9.22
CA LYS A 26 20.77 -3.00 -8.14
C LYS A 26 21.92 -2.10 -8.60
N GLU A 27 22.18 -2.01 -9.91
CA GLU A 27 23.39 -1.37 -10.42
C GLU A 27 23.38 0.15 -10.26
N ASN A 28 22.20 0.78 -10.30
CA ASN A 28 22.02 2.23 -10.24
C ASN A 28 21.11 2.64 -9.07
N ALA A 29 21.31 2.05 -7.91
CA ALA A 29 20.51 2.36 -6.73
C ALA A 29 20.64 3.83 -6.32
N ARG A 30 19.51 4.47 -6.01
CA ARG A 30 19.42 5.84 -5.50
C ARG A 30 18.58 5.85 -4.23
N ASN A 31 18.71 6.91 -3.45
CA ASN A 31 17.88 7.10 -2.27
C ASN A 31 16.53 7.72 -2.64
N TRP A 32 15.45 7.06 -2.20
CA TRP A 32 14.08 7.46 -2.48
C TRP A 32 13.28 7.63 -1.19
N ASN A 33 12.34 8.57 -1.22
CA ASN A 33 11.20 8.56 -0.32
C ASN A 33 10.01 7.94 -1.06
N ILE A 34 9.43 6.90 -0.48
CA ILE A 34 8.24 6.25 -1.02
C ILE A 34 7.04 6.93 -0.39
N VAL A 35 6.26 7.60 -1.21
CA VAL A 35 5.11 8.42 -0.79
C VAL A 35 3.85 7.96 -1.50
N GLY A 36 2.70 8.23 -0.92
CA GLY A 36 1.40 7.96 -1.52
C GLY A 36 0.80 9.20 -2.20
N PRO A 37 -0.37 9.05 -2.84
CA PRO A 37 -1.09 10.12 -3.51
C PRO A 37 -2.07 10.90 -2.61
N VAL A 38 -2.11 10.61 -1.31
CA VAL A 38 -2.98 11.32 -0.37
C VAL A 38 -2.41 12.71 -0.08
N CYS A 39 -3.26 13.73 -0.10
CA CYS A 39 -2.88 15.12 0.18
C CYS A 39 -2.66 15.37 1.68
N GLU A 40 -1.76 14.59 2.28
CA GLU A 40 -1.41 14.59 3.70
C GLU A 40 0.10 14.55 3.85
N SER A 41 0.68 15.41 4.67
CA SER A 41 2.13 15.50 4.86
C SER A 41 2.75 14.24 5.47
N SER A 42 1.95 13.44 6.15
CA SER A 42 2.35 12.14 6.71
C SER A 42 2.18 10.96 5.74
N ASP A 43 1.73 11.20 4.49
CA ASP A 43 1.57 10.12 3.50
C ASP A 43 2.91 9.66 2.93
N PHE A 44 3.64 8.95 3.75
CA PHE A 44 4.85 8.24 3.33
C PHE A 44 4.80 6.78 3.80
N LEU A 45 5.35 5.90 2.97
CA LEU A 45 5.44 4.47 3.23
C LEU A 45 6.86 4.06 3.63
N ALA A 46 7.88 4.78 3.13
CA ALA A 46 9.26 4.62 3.54
C ALA A 46 10.06 5.89 3.23
N LYS A 47 11.14 6.13 3.98
CA LYS A 47 12.04 7.27 3.77
C LYS A 47 13.47 6.81 3.60
N ASN A 48 14.19 7.50 2.72
CA ASN A 48 15.61 7.31 2.47
C ASN A 48 15.98 5.85 2.15
N VAL A 49 15.21 5.22 1.26
CA VAL A 49 15.41 3.83 0.84
C VAL A 49 16.31 3.77 -0.38
N SER A 50 17.40 3.00 -0.30
CA SER A 50 18.31 2.81 -1.43
C SER A 50 17.81 1.66 -2.30
N ILE A 51 17.23 1.99 -3.45
CA ILE A 51 16.77 1.05 -4.48
C ILE A 51 17.02 1.62 -5.87
N GLU A 52 17.16 0.75 -6.86
CA GLU A 52 17.04 1.13 -8.26
C GLU A 52 15.56 1.04 -8.66
N ALA A 53 15.00 2.14 -9.14
CA ALA A 53 13.61 2.20 -9.57
C ALA A 53 13.43 3.23 -10.70
N GLU A 54 12.55 2.90 -11.63
CA GLU A 54 12.12 3.73 -12.74
C GLU A 54 10.59 3.81 -12.76
N GLU A 55 10.06 4.80 -13.47
CA GLU A 55 8.62 4.92 -13.69
C GLU A 55 8.05 3.63 -14.31
N GLY A 56 6.95 3.12 -13.75
CA GLY A 56 6.31 1.88 -14.16
C GLY A 56 6.86 0.62 -13.48
N ASP A 57 7.88 0.73 -12.63
CA ASP A 57 8.34 -0.40 -11.83
C ASP A 57 7.38 -0.74 -10.68
N TYR A 58 7.32 -2.03 -10.32
CA TYR A 58 6.59 -2.49 -9.14
C TYR A 58 7.52 -2.54 -7.93
N ILE A 59 7.09 -1.89 -6.86
CA ILE A 59 7.81 -1.82 -5.58
C ILE A 59 7.05 -2.64 -4.54
N ALA A 60 7.74 -3.57 -3.89
CA ALA A 60 7.20 -4.34 -2.79
C ALA A 60 7.61 -3.73 -1.44
N ILE A 61 6.63 -3.50 -0.57
CA ILE A 61 6.85 -3.14 0.84
C ILE A 61 6.66 -4.40 1.66
N LYS A 62 7.73 -4.84 2.33
CA LYS A 62 7.79 -6.13 3.01
C LYS A 62 7.21 -6.04 4.42
N ASN A 63 6.81 -7.22 4.94
CA ASN A 63 6.30 -7.36 6.33
C ASN A 63 5.11 -6.44 6.63
N ALA A 64 4.26 -6.20 5.63
CA ALA A 64 3.10 -5.32 5.73
C ALA A 64 1.78 -6.07 5.99
N GLY A 65 1.77 -7.42 6.05
CA GLY A 65 0.56 -8.22 6.20
C GLY A 65 -0.12 -8.04 7.56
N ALA A 66 0.62 -8.28 8.65
CA ALA A 66 0.11 -8.02 9.99
C ALA A 66 -0.09 -6.51 10.19
N TYR A 67 -1.28 -6.11 10.64
CA TYR A 67 -1.67 -4.72 10.84
C TYR A 67 -1.62 -3.85 9.56
N GLY A 68 -1.55 -4.44 8.39
CA GLY A 68 -1.77 -3.77 7.12
C GLY A 68 -3.27 -3.57 6.90
N PHE A 69 -3.97 -4.60 6.40
CA PHE A 69 -5.40 -4.49 6.08
C PHE A 69 -6.28 -4.10 7.28
N VAL A 70 -6.03 -4.66 8.47
CA VAL A 70 -6.86 -4.37 9.67
C VAL A 70 -6.74 -2.93 10.17
N MET A 71 -5.68 -2.22 9.81
CA MET A 71 -5.51 -0.80 10.09
C MET A 71 -5.78 0.08 8.84
N ALA A 72 -6.05 -0.52 7.70
CA ALA A 72 -6.40 0.20 6.49
C ALA A 72 -7.74 0.95 6.66
N SER A 73 -7.88 2.03 5.93
CA SER A 73 -9.08 2.87 5.96
C SER A 73 -9.47 3.33 4.56
N ASN A 74 -10.65 3.92 4.47
CA ASN A 74 -11.12 4.57 3.25
C ASN A 74 -10.80 6.08 3.24
N TYR A 75 -9.74 6.50 3.93
CA TYR A 75 -9.31 7.89 3.94
C TYR A 75 -9.20 8.45 2.52
N ASN A 76 -9.71 9.65 2.29
CA ASN A 76 -9.88 10.28 0.98
C ASN A 76 -10.74 9.45 0.01
N SER A 77 -11.73 8.71 0.54
CA SER A 77 -12.65 7.85 -0.24
C SER A 77 -11.92 6.82 -1.11
N ARG A 78 -10.76 6.37 -0.67
CA ARG A 78 -9.97 5.36 -1.37
C ARG A 78 -10.47 3.96 -1.02
N PRO A 79 -10.90 3.15 -2.01
CA PRO A 79 -11.23 1.75 -1.78
C PRO A 79 -10.01 0.95 -1.30
N ARG A 80 -10.22 0.05 -0.33
CA ARG A 80 -9.14 -0.84 0.15
C ARG A 80 -8.68 -1.79 -0.94
N ALA A 81 -7.39 -2.09 -0.94
CA ALA A 81 -6.77 -3.00 -1.89
C ALA A 81 -7.26 -4.45 -1.71
N CYS A 82 -7.13 -5.25 -2.76
CA CYS A 82 -7.35 -6.69 -2.66
C CYS A 82 -6.24 -7.36 -1.85
N GLU A 83 -6.53 -8.56 -1.32
CA GLU A 83 -5.53 -9.43 -0.71
C GLU A 83 -5.42 -10.73 -1.50
N VAL A 84 -4.18 -11.12 -1.79
CA VAL A 84 -3.85 -12.33 -2.54
C VAL A 84 -2.94 -13.21 -1.68
N LEU A 85 -3.36 -14.45 -1.48
CA LEU A 85 -2.52 -15.47 -0.83
C LEU A 85 -1.65 -16.15 -1.89
N ILE A 86 -0.34 -16.18 -1.65
CA ILE A 86 0.61 -16.88 -2.50
C ILE A 86 1.19 -18.06 -1.71
N GLY A 87 1.07 -19.27 -2.27
CA GLY A 87 1.61 -20.49 -1.69
C GLY A 87 2.25 -21.35 -2.79
N GLY A 88 3.57 -21.55 -2.71
CA GLY A 88 4.30 -22.23 -3.78
C GLY A 88 4.14 -21.51 -5.12
N ASN A 89 3.65 -22.21 -6.13
CA ASN A 89 3.39 -21.69 -7.47
C ASN A 89 1.92 -21.27 -7.70
N ALA A 90 1.10 -21.27 -6.65
CA ALA A 90 -0.32 -20.90 -6.74
C ALA A 90 -0.60 -19.55 -6.09
N SER A 91 -1.57 -18.84 -6.63
CA SER A 91 -2.11 -17.61 -6.03
C SER A 91 -3.63 -17.71 -5.93
N SER A 92 -4.19 -17.18 -4.85
CA SER A 92 -5.62 -17.15 -4.60
C SER A 92 -6.04 -15.77 -4.13
N LEU A 93 -7.08 -15.22 -4.73
CA LEU A 93 -7.71 -13.99 -4.25
C LEU A 93 -8.51 -14.33 -2.98
N ILE A 94 -8.03 -13.87 -1.82
CA ILE A 94 -8.71 -14.13 -0.53
C ILE A 94 -9.60 -12.96 -0.11
N ARG A 95 -9.38 -11.78 -0.68
CA ARG A 95 -10.24 -10.60 -0.52
C ARG A 95 -10.24 -9.80 -1.81
N ARG A 96 -11.42 -9.53 -2.36
CA ARG A 96 -11.52 -8.64 -3.53
C ARG A 96 -11.20 -7.19 -3.18
N ARG A 97 -10.83 -6.39 -4.15
CA ARG A 97 -10.75 -4.93 -4.00
C ARG A 97 -12.15 -4.35 -3.71
N GLU A 98 -12.21 -3.36 -2.83
CA GLU A 98 -13.43 -2.58 -2.63
C GLU A 98 -13.78 -1.76 -3.88
N THR A 99 -15.05 -1.51 -4.06
CA THR A 99 -15.62 -0.58 -5.03
C THR A 99 -16.18 0.65 -4.32
N PHE A 100 -16.58 1.67 -5.05
CA PHE A 100 -17.28 2.81 -4.44
C PHE A 100 -18.63 2.42 -3.84
N ASP A 101 -19.33 1.44 -4.43
CA ASP A 101 -20.58 0.93 -3.87
C ASP A 101 -20.39 0.33 -2.48
N ASP A 102 -19.26 -0.36 -2.24
CA ASP A 102 -18.92 -0.87 -0.90
C ASP A 102 -18.77 0.25 0.14
N LEU A 103 -18.24 1.40 -0.26
CA LEU A 103 -18.08 2.54 0.64
C LEU A 103 -19.43 3.16 1.04
N LEU A 104 -20.41 3.10 0.15
CA LEU A 104 -21.72 3.70 0.30
C LEU A 104 -22.79 2.73 0.83
N GLU A 105 -22.45 1.44 0.97
CA GLU A 105 -23.41 0.37 1.31
C GLU A 105 -24.26 0.66 2.55
N LEU A 106 -23.68 1.32 3.55
CA LEU A 106 -24.37 1.63 4.82
C LEU A 106 -25.09 2.98 4.81
N GLU A 107 -24.93 3.77 3.76
CA GLU A 107 -25.62 5.05 3.66
C GLU A 107 -27.11 4.86 3.32
N ARG A 108 -27.94 5.72 3.85
CA ARG A 108 -29.38 5.76 3.58
C ARG A 108 -29.74 7.18 3.16
N ILE A 109 -30.50 7.27 2.09
CA ILE A 109 -31.18 8.52 1.69
C ILE A 109 -32.65 8.24 1.97
N ASP A 110 -33.22 8.97 2.93
CA ASP A 110 -34.67 8.95 3.17
C ASP A 110 -35.33 9.82 2.10
N ASP A 111 -36.32 9.27 1.39
CA ASP A 111 -37.11 9.98 0.37
C ASP A 111 -38.09 10.99 1.01
#